data_3b8dc74b9be55285eab089156e6a162f
#
_entry.id   3b8dc74b9be55285eab089156e6a162f
#
_cell.length_a   1.000
_cell.length_b   1.000
_cell.length_c   1.000
_cell.angle_alpha   90.00
_cell.angle_beta   90.00
_cell.angle_gamma   90.00
#
_symmetry.space_group_name_H-M   'P 1'
#
loop_
_entity.id
_entity.type
_entity.pdbx_description
1 polymer ?
#
loop_
_entity_poly.entity_id
_entity_poly.type
_entity_poly.pdbx_seq_one_letter_code
_entity_poly.pdbx_strand_id
1 'polypeptide(L)'
;MTGPHEETEVTRAERFIKTAVAILGETGRTDFTVQEVVARSKTSLRAFYQHFGSKDELLLALFDRTIAQSAQGWRAETNGLDSTSALKLLIDRVSQQPESTTQDSLNRALGLYNQYLAETRPREYARVLSPMHQLIRDIVGQGITEGVFNPGLDVGAAAAIVMQTIVGAQRLHWLGSELNGTPIDAGQLYDFCSRALGIRETDEESAAPSLSELFAQIGMRPGSREGEFAMTMPVSPQVVNTSGALQGGLIATLVDVAGGQFGLEYLQPGTTMTTADLFVRYLRPIRQGSAFAVPRMLRSGRRSMVMQVDIYGDGDELLATATVNFAVIEGTTPQLPSWPGA
;
A
#
# COMPACT_ATOMS: atom_id res chain seq x y z
N MET A 1 41.93 -2.61 -47.10
CA MET A 1 42.74 -1.88 -46.10
C MET A 1 41.79 -1.39 -45.07
N THR A 2 41.66 -2.18 -44.03
CA THR A 2 40.81 -1.97 -42.84
C THR A 2 41.57 -1.06 -41.90
N GLY A 3 40.98 0.09 -41.55
CA GLY A 3 41.51 1.03 -40.56
C GLY A 3 41.45 0.48 -39.15
N PRO A 4 42.30 0.99 -38.24
CA PRO A 4 42.51 0.44 -36.91
C PRO A 4 41.38 0.75 -35.96
N HIS A 5 41.14 -0.20 -35.06
CA HIS A 5 40.31 -0.15 -33.84
C HIS A 5 40.37 1.21 -33.15
N GLU A 6 39.25 1.95 -33.09
CA GLU A 6 38.96 2.92 -32.04
C GLU A 6 38.72 2.17 -30.74
N GLU A 7 39.79 1.78 -30.06
CA GLU A 7 39.76 1.62 -28.58
C GLU A 7 39.48 3.01 -28.03
N THR A 8 38.28 3.20 -27.48
CA THR A 8 37.89 4.43 -26.77
C THR A 8 38.90 4.66 -25.66
N GLU A 9 39.85 5.57 -25.90
CA GLU A 9 40.92 5.89 -24.94
C GLU A 9 40.26 6.44 -23.67
N VAL A 10 40.22 5.62 -22.59
CA VAL A 10 39.70 6.01 -21.32
C VAL A 10 40.41 7.27 -20.85
N THR A 11 39.71 8.38 -20.76
CA THR A 11 40.27 9.66 -20.35
C THR A 11 40.99 9.56 -19.01
N ARG A 12 41.98 10.43 -18.75
CA ARG A 12 42.68 10.44 -17.44
C ARG A 12 41.71 10.69 -16.28
N ALA A 13 40.72 11.55 -16.48
CA ALA A 13 39.68 11.80 -15.48
C ALA A 13 38.88 10.52 -15.16
N GLU A 14 38.49 9.77 -16.17
CA GLU A 14 37.78 8.48 -15.99
C GLU A 14 38.65 7.45 -15.26
N ARG A 15 39.95 7.45 -15.50
CA ARG A 15 40.89 6.56 -14.82
C ARG A 15 40.96 6.86 -13.32
N PHE A 16 40.98 8.14 -12.92
CA PHE A 16 40.91 8.56 -11.52
C PHE A 16 39.57 8.14 -10.86
N ILE A 17 38.45 8.37 -11.54
CA ILE A 17 37.12 7.98 -11.05
C ILE A 17 37.05 6.45 -10.86
N LYS A 18 37.44 5.65 -11.86
CA LYS A 18 37.49 4.17 -11.74
C LYS A 18 38.35 3.71 -10.58
N THR A 19 39.52 4.34 -10.39
CA THR A 19 40.41 4.01 -9.27
C THR A 19 39.75 4.35 -7.92
N ALA A 20 39.09 5.51 -7.80
CA ALA A 20 38.37 5.86 -6.59
C ALA A 20 37.22 4.89 -6.29
N VAL A 21 36.44 4.48 -7.30
CA VAL A 21 35.40 3.43 -7.16
C VAL A 21 35.99 2.13 -6.60
N ALA A 22 37.15 1.68 -7.15
CA ALA A 22 37.80 0.47 -6.66
C ALA A 22 38.22 0.60 -5.17
N ILE A 23 38.81 1.74 -4.79
CA ILE A 23 39.21 2.00 -3.40
C ILE A 23 37.98 1.99 -2.47
N LEU A 24 36.91 2.67 -2.85
CA LEU A 24 35.67 2.71 -2.07
C LEU A 24 35.04 1.31 -1.92
N GLY A 25 35.04 0.53 -3.00
CA GLY A 25 34.52 -0.85 -2.98
C GLY A 25 35.37 -1.80 -2.11
N GLU A 26 36.68 -1.59 -2.03
CA GLU A 26 37.57 -2.38 -1.17
C GLU A 26 37.44 -1.99 0.31
N THR A 27 37.32 -0.69 0.60
CA THR A 27 37.48 -0.16 1.96
C THR A 27 36.17 0.21 2.64
N GLY A 28 35.13 0.52 1.88
CA GLY A 28 33.87 1.08 2.38
C GLY A 28 34.01 2.49 2.97
N ARG A 29 35.12 3.20 2.70
CA ARG A 29 35.51 4.44 3.37
C ARG A 29 35.95 5.50 2.38
N THR A 30 35.70 6.76 2.72
CA THR A 30 36.09 7.93 1.91
C THR A 30 37.38 8.60 2.35
N ASP A 31 38.13 8.02 3.26
CA ASP A 31 39.34 8.61 3.88
C ASP A 31 40.65 8.32 3.11
N PHE A 32 40.57 7.79 1.86
CA PHE A 32 41.74 7.60 1.00
C PHE A 32 42.41 8.95 0.66
N THR A 33 43.70 8.89 0.23
CA THR A 33 44.48 10.06 -0.15
C THR A 33 44.58 10.22 -1.66
N VAL A 34 44.85 11.47 -2.13
CA VAL A 34 45.15 11.73 -3.56
C VAL A 34 46.37 10.93 -4.01
N GLN A 35 47.38 10.78 -3.16
CA GLN A 35 48.57 9.97 -3.46
C GLN A 35 48.24 8.52 -3.73
N GLU A 36 47.31 7.94 -2.98
CA GLU A 36 46.85 6.56 -3.20
C GLU A 36 46.14 6.42 -4.55
N VAL A 37 45.24 7.36 -4.90
CA VAL A 37 44.57 7.38 -6.19
C VAL A 37 45.58 7.47 -7.32
N VAL A 38 46.53 8.37 -7.24
CA VAL A 38 47.59 8.58 -8.24
C VAL A 38 48.48 7.35 -8.40
N ALA A 39 48.88 6.72 -7.29
CA ALA A 39 49.70 5.50 -7.30
C ALA A 39 48.97 4.34 -7.96
N ARG A 40 47.70 4.08 -7.56
CA ARG A 40 46.89 2.98 -8.13
C ARG A 40 46.50 3.22 -9.59
N SER A 41 46.23 4.47 -9.97
CA SER A 41 45.86 4.84 -11.36
C SER A 41 47.08 4.92 -12.29
N LYS A 42 48.32 4.73 -11.77
CA LYS A 42 49.58 4.84 -12.51
C LYS A 42 49.72 6.19 -13.24
N THR A 43 49.37 7.28 -12.54
CA THR A 43 49.42 8.64 -13.05
C THR A 43 50.34 9.53 -12.19
N SER A 44 50.25 10.88 -12.34
CA SER A 44 51.03 11.82 -11.53
C SER A 44 50.11 12.76 -10.77
N LEU A 45 50.60 13.31 -9.64
CA LEU A 45 49.92 14.35 -8.89
C LEU A 45 49.58 15.58 -9.76
N ARG A 46 50.49 15.96 -10.67
CA ARG A 46 50.23 17.04 -11.63
C ARG A 46 49.05 16.74 -12.53
N ALA A 47 48.97 15.51 -13.03
CA ALA A 47 47.84 15.06 -13.85
C ALA A 47 46.53 15.05 -13.06
N PHE A 48 46.56 14.66 -11.78
CA PHE A 48 45.38 14.72 -10.92
C PHE A 48 44.85 16.17 -10.79
N TYR A 49 45.73 17.10 -10.38
CA TYR A 49 45.35 18.50 -10.18
C TYR A 49 44.98 19.26 -11.46
N GLN A 50 45.28 18.72 -12.64
CA GLN A 50 44.76 19.23 -13.91
C GLN A 50 43.25 18.91 -14.12
N HIS A 51 42.73 17.86 -13.47
CA HIS A 51 41.34 17.41 -13.63
C HIS A 51 40.49 17.66 -12.40
N PHE A 52 41.05 17.56 -11.20
CA PHE A 52 40.34 17.71 -9.92
C PHE A 52 41.17 18.58 -8.99
N GLY A 53 40.58 19.66 -8.49
CA GLY A 53 41.24 20.57 -7.54
C GLY A 53 41.48 19.96 -6.15
N SER A 54 40.73 18.91 -5.79
CA SER A 54 40.84 18.23 -4.51
C SER A 54 40.29 16.80 -4.60
N LYS A 55 40.53 16.01 -3.53
CA LYS A 55 39.88 14.72 -3.34
C LYS A 55 38.35 14.83 -3.31
N ASP A 56 37.84 15.90 -2.69
CA ASP A 56 36.41 16.12 -2.56
C ASP A 56 35.74 16.40 -3.92
N GLU A 57 36.44 17.09 -4.82
CA GLU A 57 35.95 17.24 -6.20
C GLU A 57 35.94 15.94 -7.00
N LEU A 58 36.92 15.05 -6.78
CA LEU A 58 36.88 13.72 -7.36
C LEU A 58 35.70 12.90 -6.82
N LEU A 59 35.45 12.92 -5.50
CA LEU A 59 34.30 12.24 -4.88
C LEU A 59 32.98 12.82 -5.38
N LEU A 60 32.89 14.15 -5.54
CA LEU A 60 31.70 14.79 -6.08
C LEU A 60 31.42 14.36 -7.54
N ALA A 61 32.47 14.35 -8.37
CA ALA A 61 32.33 13.92 -9.76
C ALA A 61 31.96 12.44 -9.88
N LEU A 62 32.50 11.59 -9.00
CA LEU A 62 32.15 10.16 -8.91
C LEU A 62 30.68 10.00 -8.51
N PHE A 63 30.23 10.68 -7.47
CA PHE A 63 28.86 10.62 -6.96
C PHE A 63 27.87 11.14 -8.00
N ASP A 64 28.14 12.30 -8.61
CA ASP A 64 27.35 12.88 -9.70
C ASP A 64 27.17 11.89 -10.85
N ARG A 65 28.26 11.28 -11.31
CA ARG A 65 28.24 10.26 -12.37
C ARG A 65 27.41 9.03 -11.99
N THR A 66 27.59 8.52 -10.78
CA THR A 66 26.86 7.33 -10.29
C THR A 66 25.36 7.59 -10.26
N ILE A 67 24.94 8.71 -9.68
CA ILE A 67 23.51 9.07 -9.62
C ILE A 67 22.93 9.31 -11.01
N ALA A 68 23.65 10.01 -11.88
CA ALA A 68 23.20 10.27 -13.24
C ALA A 68 23.04 8.97 -14.07
N GLN A 69 24.01 8.04 -13.97
CA GLN A 69 23.94 6.76 -14.65
C GLN A 69 22.79 5.89 -14.12
N SER A 70 22.61 5.81 -12.79
CA SER A 70 21.50 5.09 -12.18
C SER A 70 20.15 5.68 -12.63
N ALA A 71 19.97 6.99 -12.54
CA ALA A 71 18.74 7.65 -12.95
C ALA A 71 18.44 7.45 -14.46
N GLN A 72 19.46 7.44 -15.31
CA GLN A 72 19.32 7.15 -16.74
C GLN A 72 18.90 5.70 -16.99
N GLY A 73 19.52 4.73 -16.29
CA GLY A 73 19.16 3.31 -16.37
C GLY A 73 17.71 3.09 -15.94
N TRP A 74 17.33 3.60 -14.79
CA TRP A 74 15.97 3.47 -14.25
C TRP A 74 14.93 4.17 -15.15
N ARG A 75 15.28 5.33 -15.75
CA ARG A 75 14.41 5.99 -16.71
C ARG A 75 14.18 5.12 -17.97
N ALA A 76 15.20 4.42 -18.43
CA ALA A 76 15.06 3.50 -19.56
C ALA A 76 14.18 2.28 -19.19
N GLU A 77 14.33 1.74 -17.99
CA GLU A 77 13.54 0.61 -17.49
C GLU A 77 12.07 0.98 -17.20
N THR A 78 11.81 2.20 -16.75
CA THR A 78 10.45 2.69 -16.47
C THR A 78 9.72 3.23 -17.69
N ASN A 79 10.43 3.41 -18.80
CA ASN A 79 9.85 3.97 -20.03
C ASN A 79 8.78 3.03 -20.61
N GLY A 80 7.58 3.57 -20.81
CA GLY A 80 6.44 2.82 -21.35
C GLY A 80 5.65 2.01 -20.31
N LEU A 81 6.05 2.05 -19.04
CA LEU A 81 5.25 1.50 -17.94
C LEU A 81 4.18 2.52 -17.51
N ASP A 82 3.07 2.03 -16.94
CA ASP A 82 2.14 2.87 -16.19
C ASP A 82 2.82 3.42 -14.93
N SER A 83 2.27 4.51 -14.37
CA SER A 83 2.87 5.22 -13.25
C SER A 83 3.05 4.37 -11.99
N THR A 84 2.13 3.44 -11.74
CA THR A 84 2.16 2.54 -10.58
C THR A 84 3.29 1.54 -10.70
N SER A 85 3.37 0.87 -11.85
CA SER A 85 4.46 -0.07 -12.19
C SER A 85 5.82 0.62 -12.23
N ALA A 86 5.90 1.84 -12.78
CA ALA A 86 7.12 2.64 -12.81
C ALA A 86 7.61 3.02 -11.40
N LEU A 87 6.71 3.44 -10.50
CA LEU A 87 7.03 3.75 -9.10
C LEU A 87 7.54 2.52 -8.38
N LYS A 88 6.85 1.39 -8.54
CA LYS A 88 7.23 0.11 -7.90
C LYS A 88 8.61 -0.33 -8.36
N LEU A 89 8.84 -0.36 -9.67
CA LEU A 89 10.13 -0.74 -10.25
C LEU A 89 11.26 0.17 -9.73
N LEU A 90 11.04 1.48 -9.67
CA LEU A 90 12.05 2.42 -9.16
C LEU A 90 12.39 2.13 -7.70
N ILE A 91 11.39 1.90 -6.84
CA ILE A 91 11.61 1.57 -5.44
C ILE A 91 12.36 0.24 -5.30
N ASP A 92 11.96 -0.79 -6.05
CA ASP A 92 12.64 -2.09 -6.07
C ASP A 92 14.12 -1.95 -6.47
N ARG A 93 14.42 -1.16 -7.52
CA ARG A 93 15.79 -0.92 -7.98
C ARG A 93 16.66 -0.18 -6.97
N VAL A 94 16.11 0.85 -6.33
CA VAL A 94 16.84 1.61 -5.29
C VAL A 94 17.05 0.75 -4.03
N SER A 95 16.10 -0.13 -3.71
CA SER A 95 16.13 -1.00 -2.52
C SER A 95 16.85 -2.33 -2.76
N GLN A 96 17.35 -2.56 -3.98
CA GLN A 96 18.01 -3.81 -4.32
C GLN A 96 19.23 -4.07 -3.43
N GLN A 97 19.29 -5.26 -2.88
CA GLN A 97 20.42 -5.70 -2.07
C GLN A 97 21.70 -5.79 -2.93
N PRO A 98 22.87 -5.42 -2.37
CA PRO A 98 24.13 -5.50 -3.09
C PRO A 98 24.47 -6.96 -3.44
N GLU A 99 24.90 -7.19 -4.68
CA GLU A 99 25.25 -8.53 -5.18
C GLU A 99 26.62 -9.05 -4.63
N SER A 100 27.42 -8.14 -4.04
CA SER A 100 28.74 -8.47 -3.52
C SER A 100 29.13 -7.57 -2.35
N THR A 101 30.09 -8.03 -1.55
CA THR A 101 30.69 -7.24 -0.46
C THR A 101 31.35 -5.96 -0.98
N THR A 102 31.91 -5.96 -2.19
CA THR A 102 32.49 -4.78 -2.84
C THR A 102 31.40 -3.75 -3.15
N GLN A 103 30.25 -4.19 -3.65
CA GLN A 103 29.11 -3.31 -3.92
C GLN A 103 28.53 -2.73 -2.62
N ASP A 104 28.43 -3.57 -1.58
CA ASP A 104 27.97 -3.11 -0.25
C ASP A 104 28.90 -2.03 0.33
N SER A 105 30.21 -2.28 0.27
CA SER A 105 31.23 -1.30 0.70
C SER A 105 31.14 0.02 -0.09
N LEU A 106 30.96 -0.07 -1.39
CA LEU A 106 30.78 1.11 -2.26
C LEU A 106 29.51 1.88 -1.88
N ASN A 107 28.37 1.20 -1.74
CA ASN A 107 27.10 1.81 -1.37
C ASN A 107 27.20 2.50 0.00
N ARG A 108 27.85 1.87 0.98
CA ARG A 108 28.10 2.46 2.30
C ARG A 108 28.94 3.72 2.20
N ALA A 109 30.04 3.69 1.44
CA ALA A 109 30.92 4.84 1.24
C ALA A 109 30.17 6.02 0.56
N LEU A 110 29.35 5.71 -0.45
CA LEU A 110 28.52 6.71 -1.14
C LEU A 110 27.42 7.25 -0.23
N GLY A 111 26.82 6.42 0.62
CA GLY A 111 25.83 6.85 1.63
C GLY A 111 26.43 7.83 2.64
N LEU A 112 27.64 7.56 3.14
CA LEU A 112 28.38 8.48 4.03
C LEU A 112 28.72 9.79 3.32
N TYR A 113 29.17 9.73 2.08
CA TYR A 113 29.49 10.92 1.30
C TYR A 113 28.24 11.75 0.97
N ASN A 114 27.12 11.10 0.71
CA ASN A 114 25.82 11.74 0.50
C ASN A 114 25.43 12.59 1.72
N GLN A 115 25.58 12.08 2.93
CA GLN A 115 25.30 12.83 4.15
C GLN A 115 26.27 14.02 4.31
N TYR A 116 27.56 13.79 4.15
CA TYR A 116 28.59 14.86 4.20
C TYR A 116 28.27 15.98 3.19
N LEU A 117 27.91 15.63 1.96
CA LEU A 117 27.59 16.57 0.90
C LEU A 117 26.35 17.40 1.25
N ALA A 118 25.30 16.78 1.82
CA ALA A 118 24.10 17.48 2.24
C ALA A 118 24.38 18.55 3.31
N GLU A 119 25.29 18.25 4.25
CA GLU A 119 25.65 19.16 5.33
C GLU A 119 26.59 20.29 4.89
N THR A 120 27.58 19.98 4.05
CA THR A 120 28.67 20.90 3.72
C THR A 120 28.49 21.65 2.41
N ARG A 121 27.81 21.05 1.44
CA ARG A 121 27.64 21.56 0.06
C ARG A 121 26.19 21.36 -0.45
N PRO A 122 25.16 21.98 0.17
CA PRO A 122 23.75 21.68 -0.10
C PRO A 122 23.32 22.01 -1.55
N ARG A 123 23.97 22.99 -2.21
CA ARG A 123 23.67 23.29 -3.61
C ARG A 123 24.13 22.20 -4.56
N GLU A 124 25.32 21.66 -4.35
CA GLU A 124 25.87 20.55 -5.12
C GLU A 124 25.10 19.27 -4.84
N TYR A 125 24.72 19.04 -3.59
CA TYR A 125 23.85 17.92 -3.21
C TYR A 125 22.53 17.95 -3.99
N ALA A 126 21.83 19.08 -4.02
CA ALA A 126 20.60 19.24 -4.77
C ALA A 126 20.80 19.03 -6.28
N ARG A 127 21.92 19.53 -6.84
CA ARG A 127 22.25 19.35 -8.26
C ARG A 127 22.48 17.88 -8.60
N VAL A 128 23.25 17.17 -7.78
CA VAL A 128 23.58 15.75 -8.01
C VAL A 128 22.34 14.87 -7.96
N LEU A 129 21.41 15.14 -7.04
CA LEU A 129 20.16 14.36 -6.91
C LEU A 129 19.06 14.78 -7.91
N SER A 130 19.25 15.88 -8.65
CA SER A 130 18.26 16.40 -9.60
C SER A 130 17.79 15.36 -10.63
N PRO A 131 18.64 14.50 -11.26
CA PRO A 131 18.18 13.51 -12.22
C PRO A 131 17.19 12.49 -11.63
N MET A 132 17.44 12.04 -10.41
CA MET A 132 16.54 11.14 -9.69
C MET A 132 15.22 11.84 -9.31
N HIS A 133 15.31 13.07 -8.79
CA HIS A 133 14.12 13.87 -8.47
C HIS A 133 13.26 14.10 -9.72
N GLN A 134 13.89 14.39 -10.88
CA GLN A 134 13.17 14.59 -12.14
C GLN A 134 12.48 13.30 -12.60
N LEU A 135 13.12 12.15 -12.48
CA LEU A 135 12.49 10.86 -12.80
C LEU A 135 11.23 10.63 -11.94
N ILE A 136 11.31 10.87 -10.62
CA ILE A 136 10.15 10.72 -9.73
C ILE A 136 9.06 11.73 -10.08
N ARG A 137 9.42 12.99 -10.40
CA ARG A 137 8.45 13.99 -10.86
C ARG A 137 7.69 13.56 -12.11
N ASP A 138 8.39 12.97 -13.07
CA ASP A 138 7.79 12.49 -14.31
C ASP A 138 6.79 11.35 -14.00
N ILE A 139 7.16 10.40 -13.13
CA ILE A 139 6.28 9.31 -12.68
C ILE A 139 5.04 9.86 -11.95
N VAL A 140 5.22 10.81 -11.02
CA VAL A 140 4.11 11.43 -10.28
C VAL A 140 3.19 12.21 -11.22
N GLY A 141 3.76 12.98 -12.14
CA GLY A 141 2.99 13.74 -13.14
C GLY A 141 2.19 12.83 -14.08
N GLN A 142 2.79 11.73 -14.51
CA GLN A 142 2.13 10.70 -15.30
C GLN A 142 0.94 10.10 -14.53
N GLY A 143 1.13 9.72 -13.26
CA GLY A 143 0.06 9.12 -12.45
C GLY A 143 -1.12 10.06 -12.18
N ILE A 144 -0.88 11.37 -12.06
CA ILE A 144 -1.96 12.37 -12.02
C ILE A 144 -2.70 12.41 -13.36
N THR A 145 -1.97 12.37 -14.48
CA THR A 145 -2.57 12.37 -15.81
C THR A 145 -3.39 11.10 -16.09
N GLU A 146 -2.93 9.96 -15.62
CA GLU A 146 -3.61 8.67 -15.67
C GLU A 146 -4.82 8.60 -14.73
N GLY A 147 -4.96 9.56 -13.81
CA GLY A 147 -6.04 9.59 -12.81
C GLY A 147 -5.84 8.61 -11.65
N VAL A 148 -4.65 8.00 -11.54
CA VAL A 148 -4.30 7.03 -10.50
C VAL A 148 -3.82 7.72 -9.22
N PHE A 149 -3.08 8.85 -9.36
CA PHE A 149 -2.61 9.64 -8.23
C PHE A 149 -3.54 10.81 -7.95
N ASN A 150 -3.53 11.28 -6.71
CA ASN A 150 -4.37 12.40 -6.28
C ASN A 150 -4.05 13.67 -7.11
N PRO A 151 -5.03 14.24 -7.84
CA PRO A 151 -4.81 15.42 -8.68
C PRO A 151 -4.50 16.71 -7.89
N GLY A 152 -4.74 16.73 -6.58
CA GLY A 152 -4.41 17.86 -5.71
C GLY A 152 -2.97 17.92 -5.24
N LEU A 153 -2.10 16.97 -5.63
CA LEU A 153 -0.70 16.97 -5.25
C LEU A 153 0.10 18.04 -5.98
N ASP A 154 0.96 18.76 -5.26
CA ASP A 154 2.08 19.46 -5.87
C ASP A 154 3.13 18.43 -6.30
N VAL A 155 3.30 18.27 -7.62
CA VAL A 155 4.18 17.25 -8.22
C VAL A 155 5.61 17.36 -7.72
N GLY A 156 6.12 18.59 -7.57
CA GLY A 156 7.51 18.83 -7.14
C GLY A 156 7.70 18.44 -5.67
N ALA A 157 6.79 18.86 -4.80
CA ALA A 157 6.83 18.53 -3.37
C ALA A 157 6.63 17.03 -3.14
N ALA A 158 5.66 16.40 -3.82
CA ALA A 158 5.41 14.96 -3.71
C ALA A 158 6.64 14.15 -4.15
N ALA A 159 7.25 14.49 -5.27
CA ALA A 159 8.46 13.84 -5.76
C ALA A 159 9.64 14.01 -4.79
N ALA A 160 9.81 15.19 -4.19
CA ALA A 160 10.85 15.43 -3.20
C ALA A 160 10.65 14.60 -1.93
N ILE A 161 9.41 14.49 -1.44
CA ILE A 161 9.08 13.68 -0.25
C ILE A 161 9.32 12.19 -0.55
N VAL A 162 8.83 11.67 -1.67
CA VAL A 162 9.07 10.28 -2.09
C VAL A 162 10.56 10.00 -2.19
N MET A 163 11.33 10.87 -2.86
CA MET A 163 12.77 10.73 -2.98
C MET A 163 13.46 10.67 -1.61
N GLN A 164 13.13 11.60 -0.70
CA GLN A 164 13.74 11.63 0.64
C GLN A 164 13.36 10.40 1.48
N THR A 165 12.14 9.90 1.34
CA THR A 165 11.70 8.68 2.01
C THR A 165 12.54 7.48 1.56
N ILE A 166 12.69 7.27 0.26
CA ILE A 166 13.47 6.17 -0.31
C ILE A 166 14.95 6.30 0.06
N VAL A 167 15.56 7.46 -0.16
CA VAL A 167 16.98 7.71 0.14
C VAL A 167 17.25 7.59 1.65
N GLY A 168 16.31 8.06 2.48
CA GLY A 168 16.41 7.96 3.93
C GLY A 168 16.42 6.51 4.43
N ALA A 169 15.52 5.68 3.91
CA ALA A 169 15.46 4.25 4.25
C ALA A 169 16.74 3.52 3.84
N GLN A 170 17.22 3.76 2.62
CA GLN A 170 18.47 3.16 2.14
C GLN A 170 19.69 3.58 2.96
N ARG A 171 19.74 4.86 3.37
CA ARG A 171 20.82 5.35 4.23
C ARG A 171 20.84 4.63 5.58
N LEU A 172 19.67 4.44 6.22
CA LEU A 172 19.59 3.70 7.48
C LEU A 172 20.12 2.26 7.31
N HIS A 173 19.73 1.61 6.23
CA HIS A 173 20.21 0.27 5.89
C HIS A 173 21.73 0.22 5.72
N TRP A 174 22.31 1.08 4.88
CA TRP A 174 23.77 1.08 4.64
C TRP A 174 24.61 1.45 5.87
N LEU A 175 24.04 2.23 6.79
CA LEU A 175 24.71 2.57 8.05
C LEU A 175 24.52 1.53 9.15
N GLY A 176 23.68 0.51 8.94
CA GLY A 176 23.30 -0.46 9.96
C GLY A 176 22.60 0.19 11.15
N SER A 177 21.79 1.22 10.89
CA SER A 177 21.15 2.07 11.91
C SER A 177 19.64 1.93 11.89
N GLU A 178 19.12 0.75 11.57
CA GLU A 178 17.71 0.46 11.52
C GLU A 178 17.05 0.69 12.89
N LEU A 179 16.10 1.62 12.93
CA LEU A 179 15.47 2.06 14.17
C LEU A 179 14.65 0.97 14.88
N ASN A 180 14.14 0.00 14.12
CA ASN A 180 13.35 -1.13 14.64
C ASN A 180 14.11 -2.46 14.62
N GLY A 181 15.44 -2.43 14.37
CA GLY A 181 16.26 -3.64 14.25
C GLY A 181 16.01 -4.47 12.99
N THR A 182 15.15 -4.02 12.08
CA THR A 182 14.87 -4.64 10.77
C THR A 182 14.95 -3.59 9.68
N PRO A 183 15.55 -3.91 8.52
CA PRO A 183 15.54 -3.03 7.35
C PRO A 183 14.10 -2.76 6.87
N ILE A 184 13.86 -1.56 6.37
CA ILE A 184 12.63 -1.24 5.64
C ILE A 184 12.75 -1.86 4.25
N ASP A 185 11.87 -2.80 3.91
CA ASP A 185 11.88 -3.45 2.60
C ASP A 185 11.20 -2.62 1.50
N ALA A 186 11.41 -3.02 0.25
CA ALA A 186 10.87 -2.31 -0.92
C ALA A 186 9.33 -2.30 -0.93
N GLY A 187 8.68 -3.38 -0.46
CA GLY A 187 7.22 -3.47 -0.38
C GLY A 187 6.66 -2.44 0.61
N GLN A 188 7.23 -2.35 1.81
CA GLN A 188 6.85 -1.36 2.82
C GLN A 188 7.04 0.09 2.33
N LEU A 189 8.14 0.35 1.61
CA LEU A 189 8.40 1.66 1.00
C LEU A 189 7.36 1.97 -0.09
N TYR A 190 7.06 1.00 -0.94
CA TYR A 190 6.06 1.15 -1.98
C TYR A 190 4.68 1.40 -1.39
N ASP A 191 4.25 0.61 -0.42
CA ASP A 191 2.94 0.75 0.25
C ASP A 191 2.79 2.12 0.92
N PHE A 192 3.85 2.61 1.55
CA PHE A 192 3.84 3.94 2.16
C PHE A 192 3.75 5.05 1.10
N CYS A 193 4.60 5.01 0.07
CA CYS A 193 4.63 6.01 -0.98
C CYS A 193 3.34 5.99 -1.82
N SER A 194 2.80 4.81 -2.15
CA SER A 194 1.59 4.66 -2.92
C SER A 194 0.38 5.28 -2.20
N ARG A 195 0.21 4.98 -0.92
CA ARG A 195 -0.86 5.58 -0.10
C ARG A 195 -0.70 7.10 0.03
N ALA A 196 0.55 7.59 0.21
CA ALA A 196 0.82 9.02 0.28
C ALA A 196 0.50 9.76 -1.03
N LEU A 197 0.71 9.12 -2.17
CA LEU A 197 0.35 9.63 -3.49
C LEU A 197 -1.15 9.50 -3.79
N GLY A 198 -1.91 8.83 -2.92
CA GLY A 198 -3.35 8.60 -3.10
C GLY A 198 -3.63 7.53 -4.15
N ILE A 199 -2.67 6.64 -4.41
CA ILE A 199 -2.97 5.42 -5.15
C ILE A 199 -4.02 4.69 -4.33
N ARG A 200 -5.24 4.76 -4.80
CA ARG A 200 -6.23 3.77 -4.40
C ARG A 200 -5.76 2.51 -5.10
N GLU A 201 -5.40 1.51 -4.32
CA GLU A 201 -5.35 0.16 -4.87
C GLU A 201 -6.63 0.07 -5.69
N THR A 202 -6.50 -0.07 -7.00
CA THR A 202 -7.64 -0.43 -7.85
C THR A 202 -7.98 -1.82 -7.37
N ASP A 203 -8.88 -1.81 -6.41
CA ASP A 203 -9.41 -2.98 -5.79
C ASP A 203 -10.03 -3.87 -6.87
N GLU A 204 -9.25 -4.76 -7.43
CA GLU A 204 -9.80 -6.09 -7.69
C GLU A 204 -10.00 -6.84 -6.36
N GLU A 205 -9.56 -6.26 -5.23
CA GLU A 205 -9.68 -6.85 -3.89
C GLU A 205 -10.26 -5.91 -2.81
N SER A 206 -10.63 -4.66 -3.16
CA SER A 206 -11.37 -3.73 -2.29
C SER A 206 -12.50 -3.03 -3.03
N ALA A 207 -13.33 -3.76 -3.72
CA ALA A 207 -14.74 -3.39 -3.77
C ALA A 207 -15.17 -3.21 -2.31
N ALA A 208 -15.74 -2.04 -1.95
CA ALA A 208 -16.30 -1.87 -0.61
C ALA A 208 -17.07 -3.15 -0.28
N PRO A 209 -16.79 -3.80 0.85
CA PRO A 209 -17.34 -5.11 1.11
C PRO A 209 -18.84 -5.05 0.88
N SER A 210 -19.38 -6.00 0.15
CA SER A 210 -20.82 -6.12 -0.03
C SER A 210 -21.47 -6.15 1.35
N LEU A 211 -22.73 -5.77 1.45
CA LEU A 211 -23.43 -5.76 2.73
C LEU A 211 -23.38 -7.16 3.40
N SER A 212 -23.43 -8.23 2.61
CA SER A 212 -23.28 -9.61 3.10
C SER A 212 -21.88 -9.93 3.64
N GLU A 213 -20.83 -9.36 3.05
CA GLU A 213 -19.46 -9.50 3.56
C GLU A 213 -19.26 -8.71 4.85
N LEU A 214 -19.81 -7.50 4.96
CA LEU A 214 -19.80 -6.71 6.20
C LEU A 214 -20.53 -7.45 7.32
N PHE A 215 -21.67 -8.04 7.03
CA PHE A 215 -22.41 -8.83 8.02
C PHE A 215 -21.67 -10.10 8.40
N ALA A 216 -21.01 -10.77 7.44
CA ALA A 216 -20.19 -11.94 7.73
C ALA A 216 -19.00 -11.63 8.64
N GLN A 217 -18.37 -10.42 8.52
CA GLN A 217 -17.27 -9.97 9.40
C GLN A 217 -17.70 -9.87 10.87
N ILE A 218 -18.96 -9.54 11.16
CA ILE A 218 -19.52 -9.55 12.52
C ILE A 218 -20.17 -10.88 12.89
N GLY A 219 -19.99 -11.92 12.06
CA GLY A 219 -20.50 -13.27 12.25
C GLY A 219 -21.98 -13.44 11.98
N MET A 220 -22.65 -12.43 11.38
CA MET A 220 -24.05 -12.58 10.93
C MET A 220 -24.09 -13.48 9.67
N ARG A 221 -24.90 -14.51 9.73
CA ARG A 221 -25.01 -15.50 8.62
C ARG A 221 -26.34 -16.24 8.65
N PRO A 222 -26.81 -16.80 7.51
CA PRO A 222 -27.90 -17.73 7.48
C PRO A 222 -27.58 -18.97 8.31
N GLY A 223 -28.60 -19.55 8.91
CA GLY A 223 -28.52 -20.76 9.72
C GLY A 223 -29.91 -21.36 9.89
N SER A 224 -30.06 -22.24 10.84
CA SER A 224 -31.35 -22.81 11.21
C SER A 224 -31.49 -22.93 12.72
N ARG A 225 -32.72 -22.84 13.21
CA ARG A 225 -33.07 -23.16 14.58
C ARG A 225 -34.27 -24.13 14.54
N GLU A 226 -34.13 -25.28 15.19
CA GLU A 226 -35.17 -26.32 15.23
C GLU A 226 -35.71 -26.75 13.84
N GLY A 227 -34.85 -26.65 12.81
CA GLY A 227 -35.20 -26.95 11.43
C GLY A 227 -35.85 -25.83 10.66
N GLU A 228 -36.14 -24.68 11.29
CA GLU A 228 -36.62 -23.47 10.62
C GLU A 228 -35.47 -22.54 10.24
N PHE A 229 -35.66 -21.74 9.18
CA PHE A 229 -34.70 -20.71 8.78
C PHE A 229 -34.49 -19.71 9.91
N ALA A 230 -33.23 -19.37 10.15
CA ALA A 230 -32.86 -18.29 11.07
C ALA A 230 -31.64 -17.55 10.57
N MET A 231 -31.61 -16.24 10.79
CA MET A 231 -30.36 -15.50 10.73
C MET A 231 -29.66 -15.57 12.09
N THR A 232 -28.35 -15.80 12.10
CA THR A 232 -27.59 -15.97 13.35
C THR A 232 -26.52 -14.89 13.47
N MET A 233 -26.22 -14.46 14.69
CA MET A 233 -25.14 -13.55 15.01
C MET A 233 -24.52 -13.89 16.37
N PRO A 234 -23.22 -14.26 16.45
CA PRO A 234 -22.58 -14.55 17.73
C PRO A 234 -22.33 -13.27 18.53
N VAL A 235 -22.38 -13.37 19.85
CA VAL A 235 -21.98 -12.30 20.75
C VAL A 235 -20.45 -12.28 20.81
N SER A 236 -19.85 -11.20 20.32
CA SER A 236 -18.41 -10.99 20.32
C SER A 236 -18.07 -9.57 20.82
N PRO A 237 -16.83 -9.27 21.20
CA PRO A 237 -16.43 -7.92 21.63
C PRO A 237 -16.72 -6.82 20.61
N GLN A 238 -16.83 -7.15 19.32
CA GLN A 238 -17.09 -6.19 18.24
C GLN A 238 -18.56 -5.77 18.12
N VAL A 239 -19.49 -6.54 18.67
CA VAL A 239 -20.94 -6.37 18.49
C VAL A 239 -21.68 -6.01 19.79
N VAL A 240 -20.97 -5.85 20.90
CA VAL A 240 -21.59 -5.52 22.19
C VAL A 240 -21.58 -4.02 22.47
N ASN A 241 -22.59 -3.57 23.22
CA ASN A 241 -22.69 -2.21 23.72
C ASN A 241 -21.83 -2.02 25.00
N THR A 242 -21.84 -0.83 25.58
CA THR A 242 -21.10 -0.46 26.79
C THR A 242 -21.47 -1.27 28.04
N SER A 243 -22.62 -1.95 28.03
CA SER A 243 -23.05 -2.85 29.12
C SER A 243 -22.71 -4.33 28.85
N GLY A 244 -21.97 -4.62 27.80
CA GLY A 244 -21.53 -5.99 27.41
C GLY A 244 -22.65 -6.86 26.83
N ALA A 245 -23.76 -6.28 26.38
CA ALA A 245 -24.82 -6.99 25.68
C ALA A 245 -24.81 -6.67 24.19
N LEU A 246 -25.32 -7.59 23.37
CA LEU A 246 -25.46 -7.37 21.95
C LEU A 246 -26.14 -6.02 21.67
N GLN A 247 -25.56 -5.24 20.76
CA GLN A 247 -25.98 -3.87 20.51
C GLN A 247 -27.38 -3.85 19.86
N GLY A 248 -28.32 -3.04 20.40
CA GLY A 248 -29.72 -3.07 20.00
C GLY A 248 -29.97 -2.74 18.54
N GLY A 249 -29.17 -1.83 17.94
CA GLY A 249 -29.24 -1.56 16.49
C GLY A 249 -28.84 -2.77 15.64
N LEU A 250 -27.85 -3.59 16.10
CA LEU A 250 -27.50 -4.82 15.41
C LEU A 250 -28.57 -5.90 15.54
N ILE A 251 -29.31 -5.94 16.65
CA ILE A 251 -30.50 -6.80 16.77
C ILE A 251 -31.57 -6.36 15.76
N ALA A 252 -31.80 -5.06 15.61
CA ALA A 252 -32.73 -4.54 14.61
C ALA A 252 -32.29 -4.88 13.18
N THR A 253 -31.00 -4.77 12.89
CA THR A 253 -30.42 -5.18 11.60
C THR A 253 -30.61 -6.69 11.37
N LEU A 254 -30.36 -7.51 12.39
CA LEU A 254 -30.53 -8.97 12.32
C LEU A 254 -31.99 -9.33 12.00
N VAL A 255 -32.97 -8.61 12.58
CA VAL A 255 -34.40 -8.77 12.31
C VAL A 255 -34.72 -8.40 10.86
N ASP A 256 -34.23 -7.24 10.39
CA ASP A 256 -34.49 -6.75 9.03
C ASP A 256 -33.94 -7.70 7.97
N VAL A 257 -32.69 -8.14 8.17
CA VAL A 257 -32.03 -9.11 7.27
C VAL A 257 -32.73 -10.45 7.29
N ALA A 258 -33.13 -10.96 8.48
CA ALA A 258 -33.86 -12.21 8.58
C ALA A 258 -35.22 -12.17 7.87
N GLY A 259 -35.99 -11.13 8.11
CA GLY A 259 -37.26 -10.90 7.43
C GLY A 259 -37.09 -10.72 5.91
N GLY A 260 -36.09 -9.93 5.53
CA GLY A 260 -35.77 -9.70 4.11
C GLY A 260 -35.42 -11.00 3.37
N GLN A 261 -34.49 -11.78 3.90
CA GLN A 261 -34.09 -13.06 3.31
C GLN A 261 -35.26 -14.04 3.20
N PHE A 262 -36.00 -14.21 4.27
CA PHE A 262 -37.16 -15.08 4.29
C PHE A 262 -38.27 -14.62 3.32
N GLY A 263 -38.45 -13.29 3.19
CA GLY A 263 -39.48 -12.72 2.32
C GLY A 263 -39.21 -12.89 0.84
N LEU A 264 -37.94 -13.05 0.42
CA LEU A 264 -37.59 -13.26 -1.00
C LEU A 264 -38.23 -14.50 -1.59
N GLU A 265 -38.46 -15.55 -0.80
CA GLU A 265 -39.10 -16.78 -1.23
C GLU A 265 -40.59 -16.59 -1.61
N TYR A 266 -41.19 -15.49 -1.15
CA TYR A 266 -42.63 -15.18 -1.38
C TYR A 266 -42.87 -14.12 -2.45
N LEU A 267 -41.79 -13.58 -3.04
CA LEU A 267 -41.90 -12.57 -4.11
C LEU A 267 -42.37 -13.18 -5.43
N GLN A 268 -43.21 -12.45 -6.13
CA GLN A 268 -43.60 -12.77 -7.51
C GLN A 268 -42.54 -12.30 -8.51
N PRO A 269 -42.34 -12.96 -9.64
CA PRO A 269 -41.42 -12.51 -10.68
C PRO A 269 -41.77 -11.05 -11.11
N GLY A 270 -40.71 -10.22 -11.26
CA GLY A 270 -40.88 -8.80 -11.61
C GLY A 270 -41.24 -7.90 -10.44
N THR A 271 -41.15 -8.42 -9.20
CA THR A 271 -41.31 -7.61 -7.99
C THR A 271 -40.08 -7.64 -7.12
N THR A 272 -39.89 -6.61 -6.35
CA THR A 272 -38.89 -6.51 -5.28
C THR A 272 -39.58 -6.00 -4.01
N MET A 273 -38.86 -5.99 -2.90
CA MET A 273 -39.39 -5.43 -1.66
C MET A 273 -38.39 -4.51 -0.98
N THR A 274 -38.91 -3.58 -0.21
CA THR A 274 -38.14 -2.67 0.63
C THR A 274 -38.78 -2.58 2.01
N THR A 275 -37.97 -2.46 3.04
CA THR A 275 -38.45 -2.28 4.43
C THR A 275 -39.22 -0.98 4.54
N ALA A 276 -40.47 -1.08 4.95
CA ALA A 276 -41.35 0.08 5.14
C ALA A 276 -41.34 0.54 6.60
N ASP A 277 -41.43 -0.40 7.52
CA ASP A 277 -41.29 -0.15 8.96
C ASP A 277 -40.78 -1.39 9.68
N LEU A 278 -40.17 -1.12 10.82
CA LEU A 278 -39.61 -2.14 11.72
C LEU A 278 -39.87 -1.72 13.16
N PHE A 279 -40.48 -2.60 13.93
CA PHE A 279 -40.73 -2.38 15.34
C PHE A 279 -40.15 -3.53 16.18
N VAL A 280 -39.15 -3.22 17.01
CA VAL A 280 -38.45 -4.20 17.85
C VAL A 280 -38.78 -3.96 19.34
N ARG A 281 -39.12 -5.03 20.05
CA ARG A 281 -39.23 -5.07 21.48
C ARG A 281 -38.11 -5.89 22.08
N TYR A 282 -37.22 -5.25 22.80
CA TYR A 282 -36.14 -5.88 23.53
C TYR A 282 -36.68 -6.35 24.89
N LEU A 283 -36.62 -7.65 25.13
CA LEU A 283 -37.16 -8.25 26.36
C LEU A 283 -36.06 -8.51 27.38
N ARG A 284 -34.91 -9.00 26.90
CA ARG A 284 -33.74 -9.34 27.71
C ARG A 284 -32.43 -9.10 26.98
N PRO A 285 -31.35 -8.76 27.71
CA PRO A 285 -30.03 -8.55 27.07
C PRO A 285 -29.38 -9.87 26.68
N ILE A 286 -28.78 -9.92 25.50
CA ILE A 286 -28.00 -11.05 24.95
C ILE A 286 -26.53 -10.78 25.26
N ARG A 287 -25.92 -11.54 26.19
CA ARG A 287 -24.55 -11.26 26.66
C ARG A 287 -23.53 -12.33 26.29
N GLN A 288 -23.97 -13.50 25.87
CA GLN A 288 -23.11 -14.63 25.49
C GLN A 288 -23.83 -15.53 24.47
N GLY A 289 -23.07 -16.41 23.84
CA GLY A 289 -23.61 -17.33 22.82
C GLY A 289 -23.96 -16.64 21.51
N SER A 290 -25.07 -17.02 20.91
CA SER A 290 -25.54 -16.48 19.62
C SER A 290 -26.98 -15.99 19.71
N ALA A 291 -27.33 -14.98 18.91
CA ALA A 291 -28.69 -14.58 18.66
C ALA A 291 -29.21 -15.27 17.40
N PHE A 292 -30.41 -15.81 17.44
CA PHE A 292 -31.13 -16.46 16.34
C PHE A 292 -32.39 -15.67 16.04
N ALA A 293 -32.47 -15.01 14.91
CA ALA A 293 -33.67 -14.33 14.45
C ALA A 293 -34.46 -15.27 13.53
N VAL A 294 -35.62 -15.71 13.99
CA VAL A 294 -36.50 -16.66 13.34
C VAL A 294 -37.72 -15.92 12.76
N PRO A 295 -37.81 -15.71 11.44
CA PRO A 295 -38.92 -15.01 10.81
C PRO A 295 -40.12 -15.95 10.59
N ARG A 296 -41.29 -15.37 10.72
CA ARG A 296 -42.57 -16.03 10.44
C ARG A 296 -43.48 -15.10 9.65
N MET A 297 -44.05 -15.59 8.52
CA MET A 297 -44.98 -14.82 7.72
C MET A 297 -46.31 -14.67 8.44
N LEU A 298 -46.71 -13.44 8.71
CA LEU A 298 -48.04 -13.11 9.22
C LEU A 298 -49.04 -12.82 8.06
N ARG A 299 -48.56 -12.10 7.04
CA ARG A 299 -49.35 -11.76 5.87
C ARG A 299 -48.45 -11.59 4.64
N SER A 300 -48.79 -12.26 3.56
CA SER A 300 -48.18 -12.03 2.24
C SER A 300 -49.24 -11.48 1.30
N GLY A 301 -49.07 -10.24 0.82
CA GLY A 301 -50.00 -9.55 -0.07
C GLY A 301 -49.25 -8.96 -1.27
N ARG A 302 -50.01 -8.55 -2.28
CA ARG A 302 -49.42 -7.97 -3.52
C ARG A 302 -48.67 -6.67 -3.33
N ARG A 303 -48.93 -5.89 -2.26
CA ARG A 303 -48.35 -4.57 -1.99
C ARG A 303 -47.54 -4.53 -0.69
N SER A 304 -47.71 -5.50 0.19
CA SER A 304 -46.97 -5.56 1.43
C SER A 304 -46.91 -6.98 1.96
N MET A 305 -45.79 -7.26 2.69
CA MET A 305 -45.59 -8.46 3.47
C MET A 305 -45.33 -8.06 4.91
N VAL A 306 -46.04 -8.70 5.84
CA VAL A 306 -45.85 -8.46 7.28
C VAL A 306 -45.35 -9.73 7.92
N MET A 307 -44.26 -9.61 8.67
CA MET A 307 -43.62 -10.74 9.33
C MET A 307 -43.42 -10.44 10.81
N GLN A 308 -43.51 -11.48 11.61
CA GLN A 308 -42.97 -11.48 12.97
C GLN A 308 -41.60 -12.13 12.92
N VAL A 309 -40.66 -11.54 13.64
CA VAL A 309 -39.32 -12.10 13.81
C VAL A 309 -39.05 -12.22 15.31
N ASP A 310 -38.89 -13.43 15.79
CA ASP A 310 -38.59 -13.70 17.18
C ASP A 310 -37.10 -14.01 17.34
N ILE A 311 -36.48 -13.42 18.36
CA ILE A 311 -35.04 -13.54 18.62
C ILE A 311 -34.82 -14.38 19.87
N TYR A 312 -34.11 -15.48 19.70
CA TYR A 312 -33.73 -16.42 20.74
C TYR A 312 -32.22 -16.38 21.00
N GLY A 313 -31.80 -16.82 22.17
CA GLY A 313 -30.42 -17.19 22.48
C GLY A 313 -30.13 -18.65 22.12
N ASP A 314 -29.07 -19.21 22.68
CA ASP A 314 -28.75 -20.65 22.56
C ASP A 314 -29.78 -21.55 23.23
N GLY A 315 -30.55 -21.04 24.19
CA GLY A 315 -31.70 -21.70 24.82
C GLY A 315 -33.03 -21.28 24.18
N ASP A 316 -34.17 -21.78 24.75
CA ASP A 316 -35.52 -21.53 24.22
C ASP A 316 -36.14 -20.21 24.71
N GLU A 317 -35.34 -19.36 25.36
CA GLU A 317 -35.82 -18.10 25.89
C GLU A 317 -35.96 -17.04 24.81
N LEU A 318 -37.14 -16.41 24.70
CA LEU A 318 -37.40 -15.28 23.84
C LEU A 318 -36.73 -14.01 24.41
N LEU A 319 -35.75 -13.48 23.68
CA LEU A 319 -34.91 -12.35 24.09
C LEU A 319 -35.34 -11.03 23.46
N ALA A 320 -35.90 -11.08 22.25
CA ALA A 320 -36.57 -9.95 21.61
C ALA A 320 -37.64 -10.46 20.65
N THR A 321 -38.61 -9.61 20.31
CA THR A 321 -39.62 -9.88 19.30
C THR A 321 -39.80 -8.65 18.44
N ALA A 322 -40.07 -8.84 17.16
CA ALA A 322 -40.21 -7.75 16.23
C ALA A 322 -41.34 -8.01 15.21
N THR A 323 -41.91 -6.92 14.72
CA THR A 323 -42.73 -6.92 13.51
C THR A 323 -42.02 -6.10 12.46
N VAL A 324 -41.87 -6.67 11.27
CA VAL A 324 -41.32 -6.00 10.09
C VAL A 324 -42.32 -6.01 8.97
N ASN A 325 -42.48 -4.86 8.33
CA ASN A 325 -43.36 -4.66 7.19
C ASN A 325 -42.51 -4.31 5.96
N PHE A 326 -42.67 -5.06 4.88
CA PHE A 326 -42.02 -4.79 3.59
C PHE A 326 -43.05 -4.30 2.60
N ALA A 327 -42.78 -3.19 1.93
CA ALA A 327 -43.51 -2.77 0.76
C ALA A 327 -43.05 -3.58 -0.46
N VAL A 328 -43.98 -4.19 -1.16
CA VAL A 328 -43.74 -4.89 -2.44
C VAL A 328 -43.94 -3.92 -3.58
N ILE A 329 -42.91 -3.74 -4.40
CA ILE A 329 -42.89 -2.77 -5.52
C ILE A 329 -42.46 -3.48 -6.81
N GLU A 330 -42.78 -2.86 -7.96
CA GLU A 330 -42.25 -3.34 -9.24
C GLU A 330 -40.74 -3.18 -9.29
N GLY A 331 -40.03 -4.17 -9.80
CA GLY A 331 -38.57 -4.17 -9.88
C GLY A 331 -38.01 -5.52 -10.22
N THR A 332 -36.66 -5.58 -10.37
CA THR A 332 -35.97 -6.85 -10.55
C THR A 332 -35.99 -7.62 -9.23
N THR A 333 -36.50 -8.85 -9.26
CA THR A 333 -36.46 -9.72 -8.07
C THR A 333 -35.01 -9.95 -7.66
N PRO A 334 -34.59 -9.58 -6.44
CA PRO A 334 -33.21 -9.78 -6.00
C PRO A 334 -32.88 -11.27 -5.96
N GLN A 335 -31.65 -11.61 -6.34
CA GLN A 335 -31.13 -12.93 -6.03
C GLN A 335 -30.71 -12.97 -4.54
N LEU A 336 -30.86 -14.15 -3.92
CA LEU A 336 -30.33 -14.35 -2.58
C LEU A 336 -28.84 -14.01 -2.57
N PRO A 337 -28.37 -13.16 -1.66
CA PRO A 337 -26.95 -12.85 -1.58
C PRO A 337 -26.13 -14.12 -1.29
N SER A 338 -25.00 -14.28 -1.95
CA SER A 338 -24.03 -15.30 -1.61
C SER A 338 -23.38 -14.90 -0.27
N TRP A 339 -23.54 -15.74 0.74
CA TRP A 339 -22.90 -15.53 2.03
C TRP A 339 -21.55 -16.22 2.05
N PRO A 340 -20.45 -15.52 2.42
CA PRO A 340 -19.15 -16.15 2.55
C PRO A 340 -19.21 -17.28 3.60
N GLY A 341 -18.86 -18.51 3.19
CA GLY A 341 -18.79 -19.68 4.09
C GLY A 341 -20.13 -20.33 4.45
N ALA A 342 -21.20 -20.08 3.67
CA ALA A 342 -22.48 -20.80 3.78
C ALA A 342 -22.46 -22.12 3.00
#